data_8e1bd3e6de958f0f7fce87015b48b8d4
#
_entry.id   8e1bd3e6de958f0f7fce87015b48b8d4
#
_cell.length_a   1.000
_cell.length_b   1.000
_cell.length_c   1.000
_cell.angle_alpha   90.00
_cell.angle_beta   90.00
_cell.angle_gamma   90.00
#
_symmetry.space_group_name_H-M   'P 1'
#
loop_
_entity.id
_entity.type
_entity.pdbx_description
1 polymer ?
#
loop_
_entity_poly.entity_id
_entity_poly.type
_entity_poly.pdbx_seq_one_letter_code
_entity_poly.pdbx_strand_id
1 'polypeptide(L)'
;MKRLFCLLSALALLLPVHAAQPPQRYLALTFDDGPSGELTEQLLEGLAARQVRVTFFVCGYRVEEFPDTLRHIAAGGHEIGLHSSRHDYMQKMDYAAALQDLTSCMQTVEDCCGVRARLFRPPGGLYS
;
A
#
# COMPACT_ATOMS: atom_id res chain seq x y z
N MET A 1 -15.40 -62.21 0.89
CA MET A 1 -14.20 -61.42 0.54
C MET A 1 -14.34 -60.59 -0.74
N LYS A 2 -14.91 -61.09 -1.84
CA LYS A 2 -15.05 -60.34 -3.13
C LYS A 2 -15.93 -59.08 -3.04
N ARG A 3 -16.96 -59.04 -2.19
CA ARG A 3 -17.86 -57.86 -2.03
C ARG A 3 -17.25 -56.70 -1.23
N LEU A 4 -16.32 -56.98 -0.34
CA LEU A 4 -15.64 -55.99 0.46
C LEU A 4 -14.59 -55.22 -0.37
N PHE A 5 -13.97 -55.89 -1.35
CA PHE A 5 -13.00 -55.28 -2.26
C PHE A 5 -13.65 -54.29 -3.25
N CYS A 6 -14.89 -54.54 -3.67
CA CYS A 6 -15.65 -53.62 -4.55
C CYS A 6 -16.07 -52.35 -3.84
N LEU A 7 -16.37 -52.40 -2.54
CA LEU A 7 -16.73 -51.18 -1.74
C LEU A 7 -15.54 -50.30 -1.46
N LEU A 8 -14.35 -50.86 -1.26
CA LEU A 8 -13.11 -50.09 -1.04
C LEU A 8 -12.64 -49.39 -2.34
N SER A 9 -12.82 -50.02 -3.51
CA SER A 9 -12.48 -49.38 -4.79
C SER A 9 -13.45 -48.27 -5.21
N ALA A 10 -14.74 -48.36 -4.82
CA ALA A 10 -15.71 -47.27 -5.05
C ALA A 10 -15.48 -46.06 -4.14
N LEU A 11 -14.97 -46.27 -2.90
CA LEU A 11 -14.65 -45.18 -1.98
C LEU A 11 -13.42 -44.39 -2.42
N ALA A 12 -12.45 -45.01 -3.08
CA ALA A 12 -11.25 -44.32 -3.58
C ALA A 12 -11.56 -43.33 -4.73
N LEU A 13 -12.67 -43.51 -5.44
CA LEU A 13 -13.11 -42.57 -6.51
C LEU A 13 -13.81 -41.32 -6.01
N LEU A 14 -14.10 -41.21 -4.69
CA LEU A 14 -14.73 -40.06 -4.06
C LEU A 14 -13.73 -39.10 -3.40
N LEU A 15 -12.42 -39.37 -3.48
CA LEU A 15 -11.42 -38.46 -3.00
C LEU A 15 -11.41 -37.21 -3.90
N PRO A 16 -11.60 -36.00 -3.35
CA PRO A 16 -11.53 -34.79 -4.15
C PRO A 16 -10.14 -34.68 -4.79
N VAL A 17 -10.09 -34.71 -6.10
CA VAL A 17 -8.86 -34.33 -6.81
C VAL A 17 -8.62 -32.87 -6.54
N HIS A 18 -7.67 -32.56 -5.64
CA HIS A 18 -7.17 -31.20 -5.46
C HIS A 18 -6.42 -30.82 -6.74
N ALA A 19 -7.13 -30.20 -7.69
CA ALA A 19 -6.46 -29.54 -8.80
C ALA A 19 -5.53 -28.47 -8.21
N ALA A 20 -4.24 -28.57 -8.53
CA ALA A 20 -3.27 -27.54 -8.14
C ALA A 20 -3.79 -26.19 -8.67
N GLN A 21 -4.07 -25.26 -7.76
CA GLN A 21 -4.48 -23.92 -8.16
C GLN A 21 -3.34 -23.25 -8.93
N PRO A 22 -3.62 -22.56 -10.03
CA PRO A 22 -2.58 -21.83 -10.74
C PRO A 22 -1.91 -20.83 -9.79
N PRO A 23 -0.61 -20.55 -9.96
CA PRO A 23 0.10 -19.62 -9.09
C PRO A 23 -0.61 -18.28 -9.09
N GLN A 24 -1.01 -17.81 -7.90
CA GLN A 24 -1.68 -16.55 -7.74
C GLN A 24 -0.66 -15.43 -7.99
N ARG A 25 -0.96 -14.54 -8.92
CA ARG A 25 -0.12 -13.37 -9.23
C ARG A 25 -0.66 -12.17 -8.49
N TYR A 26 0.24 -11.39 -7.88
CA TYR A 26 -0.08 -10.16 -7.16
C TYR A 26 0.57 -8.97 -7.87
N LEU A 27 -0.11 -7.83 -7.86
CA LEU A 27 0.38 -6.55 -8.30
C LEU A 27 0.15 -5.54 -7.17
N ALA A 28 1.20 -4.82 -6.77
CA ALA A 28 1.10 -3.68 -5.86
C ALA A 28 1.23 -2.39 -6.68
N LEU A 29 0.14 -1.62 -6.76
CA LEU A 29 0.14 -0.32 -7.42
C LEU A 29 0.44 0.77 -6.39
N THR A 30 1.38 1.67 -6.71
CA THR A 30 1.80 2.75 -5.81
C THR A 30 1.85 4.08 -6.54
N PHE A 31 1.62 5.16 -5.80
CA PHE A 31 1.67 6.54 -6.29
C PHE A 31 2.55 7.37 -5.36
N ASP A 32 3.50 8.11 -5.93
CA ASP A 32 4.45 8.94 -5.21
C ASP A 32 4.06 10.43 -5.33
N ASP A 33 4.72 11.30 -4.56
CA ASP A 33 4.67 12.78 -4.63
C ASP A 33 3.34 13.44 -4.27
N GLY A 34 2.34 12.68 -3.85
CA GLY A 34 1.03 13.21 -3.46
C GLY A 34 0.94 13.72 -2.00
N PRO A 35 -0.29 14.11 -1.62
CA PRO A 35 -1.48 14.30 -2.45
C PRO A 35 -1.39 15.53 -3.35
N SER A 36 -2.21 15.59 -4.43
CA SER A 36 -2.25 16.75 -5.36
C SER A 36 -3.68 17.21 -5.64
N GLY A 37 -4.48 17.39 -4.60
CA GLY A 37 -5.82 17.97 -4.69
C GLY A 37 -6.71 17.25 -5.70
N GLU A 38 -7.26 17.99 -6.66
CA GLU A 38 -8.25 17.49 -7.61
C GLU A 38 -7.80 16.25 -8.40
N LEU A 39 -6.53 16.15 -8.78
CA LEU A 39 -6.02 14.98 -9.51
C LEU A 39 -6.05 13.73 -8.64
N THR A 40 -5.73 13.86 -7.36
CA THR A 40 -5.80 12.74 -6.42
C THR A 40 -7.26 12.35 -6.15
N GLU A 41 -8.18 13.32 -6.04
CA GLU A 41 -9.61 13.03 -5.86
C GLU A 41 -10.17 12.25 -7.05
N GLN A 42 -9.88 12.67 -8.29
CA GLN A 42 -10.29 11.93 -9.50
C GLN A 42 -9.71 10.50 -9.53
N LEU A 43 -8.47 10.32 -9.08
CA LEU A 43 -7.85 9.00 -8.94
C LEU A 43 -8.60 8.15 -7.91
N LEU A 44 -8.92 8.71 -6.75
CA LEU A 44 -9.65 8.02 -5.68
C LEU A 44 -11.05 7.57 -6.14
N GLU A 45 -11.77 8.39 -6.90
CA GLU A 45 -13.04 8.00 -7.51
C GLU A 45 -12.87 6.80 -8.46
N GLY A 46 -11.84 6.83 -9.31
CA GLY A 46 -11.53 5.73 -10.23
C GLY A 46 -11.14 4.43 -9.53
N LEU A 47 -10.40 4.51 -8.43
CA LEU A 47 -10.02 3.36 -7.60
C LEU A 47 -11.23 2.79 -6.85
N ALA A 48 -12.07 3.65 -6.27
CA ALA A 48 -13.27 3.26 -5.56
C ALA A 48 -14.27 2.53 -6.49
N ALA A 49 -14.50 3.04 -7.69
CA ALA A 49 -15.35 2.42 -8.69
C ALA A 49 -14.91 0.99 -9.07
N ARG A 50 -13.62 0.69 -8.91
CA ARG A 50 -13.01 -0.61 -9.21
C ARG A 50 -12.72 -1.46 -7.97
N GLN A 51 -13.03 -0.94 -6.79
CA GLN A 51 -12.75 -1.58 -5.49
C GLN A 51 -11.25 -1.94 -5.32
N VAL A 52 -10.36 -1.09 -5.85
CA VAL A 52 -8.91 -1.29 -5.80
C VAL A 52 -8.31 -0.46 -4.68
N ARG A 53 -7.48 -1.09 -3.85
CA ARG A 53 -6.66 -0.39 -2.84
C ARG A 53 -5.22 -0.34 -3.33
N VAL A 54 -4.55 0.78 -3.04
CA VAL A 54 -3.19 1.08 -3.49
C VAL A 54 -2.39 1.68 -2.35
N THR A 55 -1.10 1.93 -2.57
CA THR A 55 -0.25 2.65 -1.62
C THR A 55 0.07 4.04 -2.17
N PHE A 56 -0.11 5.08 -1.35
CA PHE A 56 0.32 6.44 -1.64
C PHE A 56 1.54 6.77 -0.78
N PHE A 57 2.68 7.08 -1.42
CA PHE A 57 3.85 7.63 -0.76
C PHE A 57 3.77 9.15 -0.81
N VAL A 58 3.44 9.76 0.33
CA VAL A 58 3.09 11.17 0.42
C VAL A 58 4.25 12.02 0.94
N CYS A 59 4.36 13.25 0.41
CA CYS A 59 5.29 14.26 0.92
C CYS A 59 4.62 15.11 2.00
N GLY A 60 5.34 15.42 3.07
CA GLY A 60 4.81 16.22 4.18
C GLY A 60 4.25 17.56 3.72
N TYR A 61 4.98 18.32 2.89
CA TYR A 61 4.51 19.60 2.37
C TYR A 61 3.22 19.50 1.54
N ARG A 62 3.00 18.37 0.84
CA ARG A 62 1.77 18.13 0.09
C ARG A 62 0.60 17.81 1.01
N VAL A 63 0.87 17.12 2.12
CA VAL A 63 -0.14 16.89 3.15
C VAL A 63 -0.61 18.20 3.78
N GLU A 64 0.32 19.13 4.06
CA GLU A 64 0.00 20.46 4.56
C GLU A 64 -0.85 21.28 3.57
N GLU A 65 -0.58 21.14 2.27
CA GLU A 65 -1.29 21.83 1.19
C GLU A 65 -2.68 21.23 0.92
N PHE A 66 -2.83 19.90 1.02
CA PHE A 66 -4.05 19.16 0.69
C PHE A 66 -4.47 18.19 1.81
N PRO A 67 -4.73 18.69 3.04
CA PRO A 67 -5.02 17.82 4.19
C PRO A 67 -6.31 17.02 4.02
N ASP A 68 -7.33 17.57 3.38
CA ASP A 68 -8.61 16.88 3.16
C ASP A 68 -8.43 15.70 2.19
N THR A 69 -7.63 15.88 1.15
CA THR A 69 -7.31 14.79 0.22
C THR A 69 -6.57 13.65 0.92
N LEU A 70 -5.65 13.93 1.87
CA LEU A 70 -5.03 12.86 2.66
C LEU A 70 -6.05 12.10 3.51
N ARG A 71 -7.02 12.81 4.12
CA ARG A 71 -8.12 12.18 4.87
C ARG A 71 -8.96 11.28 3.97
N HIS A 72 -9.22 11.70 2.72
CA HIS A 72 -9.94 10.88 1.74
C HIS A 72 -9.15 9.63 1.34
N ILE A 73 -7.82 9.73 1.15
CA ILE A 73 -6.95 8.58 0.93
C ILE A 73 -7.09 7.57 2.08
N ALA A 74 -6.99 8.05 3.33
CA ALA A 74 -7.13 7.21 4.52
C ALA A 74 -8.52 6.57 4.62
N ALA A 75 -9.58 7.36 4.42
CA ALA A 75 -10.98 6.90 4.48
C ALA A 75 -11.29 5.86 3.39
N GLY A 76 -10.64 5.94 2.23
CA GLY A 76 -10.73 4.95 1.15
C GLY A 76 -10.02 3.62 1.47
N GLY A 77 -9.34 3.54 2.61
CA GLY A 77 -8.61 2.34 3.04
C GLY A 77 -7.35 2.04 2.23
N HIS A 78 -6.77 3.07 1.62
CA HIS A 78 -5.49 2.98 0.95
C HIS A 78 -4.35 2.97 1.97
N GLU A 79 -3.22 2.33 1.63
CA GLU A 79 -2.01 2.39 2.44
C GLU A 79 -1.33 3.74 2.24
N ILE A 80 -0.84 4.34 3.34
CA ILE A 80 -0.08 5.58 3.31
C ILE A 80 1.35 5.30 3.75
N GLY A 81 2.30 5.63 2.90
CA GLY A 81 3.73 5.63 3.16
C GLY A 81 4.31 7.04 3.11
N LEU A 82 5.52 7.21 3.60
CA LEU A 82 6.23 8.49 3.62
C LEU A 82 7.12 8.64 2.37
N HIS A 83 7.21 9.88 1.85
CA HIS A 83 8.08 10.23 0.73
C HIS A 83 8.93 11.49 1.00
N SER A 84 9.47 11.63 2.25
CA SER A 84 10.14 12.82 2.75
C SER A 84 9.18 13.98 3.08
N SER A 85 9.64 14.90 3.91
CA SER A 85 8.86 16.10 4.25
C SER A 85 8.76 17.06 3.06
N ARG A 86 9.85 17.26 2.32
CA ARG A 86 9.96 18.24 1.22
C ARG A 86 10.42 17.66 -0.12
N HIS A 87 10.40 16.34 -0.26
CA HIS A 87 10.93 15.61 -1.41
C HIS A 87 12.45 15.79 -1.59
N ASP A 88 13.18 15.96 -0.48
CA ASP A 88 14.61 16.10 -0.51
C ASP A 88 15.32 14.74 -0.64
N TYR A 89 16.45 14.71 -1.36
CA TYR A 89 17.21 13.49 -1.58
C TYR A 89 17.98 13.09 -0.30
N MET A 90 17.62 11.95 0.29
CA MET A 90 18.20 11.44 1.55
C MET A 90 19.72 11.27 1.51
N GLN A 91 20.29 10.90 0.37
CA GLN A 91 21.73 10.74 0.19
C GLN A 91 22.54 12.04 0.36
N LYS A 92 21.88 13.20 0.36
CA LYS A 92 22.49 14.51 0.60
C LYS A 92 22.38 14.96 2.05
N MET A 93 21.71 14.17 2.90
CA MET A 93 21.48 14.46 4.31
C MET A 93 22.47 13.68 5.17
N ASP A 94 22.85 14.26 6.30
CA ASP A 94 23.44 13.48 7.38
C ASP A 94 22.34 12.68 8.10
N TYR A 95 22.75 11.78 8.99
CA TYR A 95 21.82 10.92 9.73
C TYR A 95 20.79 11.70 10.54
N ALA A 96 21.21 12.80 11.20
CA ALA A 96 20.32 13.60 12.04
C ALA A 96 19.26 14.33 11.20
N ALA A 97 19.67 14.91 10.07
CA ALA A 97 18.77 15.58 9.13
C ALA A 97 17.77 14.59 8.50
N ALA A 98 18.23 13.40 8.09
CA ALA A 98 17.36 12.37 7.54
C ALA A 98 16.33 11.86 8.58
N LEU A 99 16.77 11.64 9.82
CA LEU A 99 15.87 11.22 10.90
C LEU A 99 14.83 12.30 11.20
N GLN A 100 15.25 13.57 11.23
CA GLN A 100 14.35 14.70 11.46
C GLN A 100 13.32 14.81 10.35
N ASP A 101 13.72 14.71 9.08
CA ASP A 101 12.82 14.75 7.91
C ASP A 101 11.75 13.67 7.99
N LEU A 102 12.16 12.42 8.22
CA LEU A 102 11.23 11.29 8.34
C LEU A 102 10.27 11.44 9.52
N THR A 103 10.79 11.88 10.68
CA THR A 103 9.97 12.09 11.88
C THR A 103 8.94 13.19 11.65
N SER A 104 9.35 14.30 11.02
CA SER A 104 8.46 15.41 10.70
C SER A 104 7.37 14.98 9.72
N CYS A 105 7.73 14.26 8.64
CA CYS A 105 6.77 13.77 7.67
C CYS A 105 5.76 12.81 8.33
N MET A 106 6.24 11.89 9.17
CA MET A 106 5.39 10.96 9.90
C MET A 106 4.41 11.69 10.82
N GLN A 107 4.88 12.69 11.55
CA GLN A 107 4.05 13.50 12.45
C GLN A 107 2.97 14.25 11.67
N THR A 108 3.34 14.89 10.55
CA THR A 108 2.40 15.62 9.69
C THR A 108 1.27 14.69 9.20
N VAL A 109 1.59 13.46 8.80
CA VAL A 109 0.60 12.47 8.37
C VAL A 109 -0.29 12.04 9.53
N GLU A 110 0.31 11.68 10.67
CA GLU A 110 -0.41 11.21 11.86
C GLU A 110 -1.35 12.29 12.41
N ASP A 111 -0.91 13.55 12.49
CA ASP A 111 -1.73 14.67 12.95
C ASP A 111 -2.90 14.96 11.99
N CYS A 112 -2.69 14.77 10.69
CA CYS A 112 -3.71 15.06 9.69
C CYS A 112 -4.83 14.02 9.64
N CYS A 113 -4.50 12.72 9.66
CA CYS A 113 -5.48 11.65 9.41
C CYS A 113 -5.45 10.50 10.44
N GLY A 114 -4.62 10.58 11.48
CA GLY A 114 -4.51 9.57 12.53
C GLY A 114 -3.80 8.28 12.10
N VAL A 115 -3.25 8.24 10.89
CA VAL A 115 -2.55 7.06 10.36
C VAL A 115 -1.06 7.16 10.69
N ARG A 116 -0.53 6.16 11.38
CA ARG A 116 0.91 6.01 11.58
C ARG A 116 1.52 5.21 10.44
N ALA A 117 2.16 5.91 9.49
CA ALA A 117 2.80 5.30 8.35
C ALA A 117 3.93 4.33 8.77
N ARG A 118 4.01 3.19 8.07
CA ARG A 118 5.02 2.13 8.32
C ARG A 118 5.94 1.90 7.14
N LEU A 119 5.63 2.53 6.01
CA LEU A 119 6.38 2.42 4.78
C LEU A 119 7.07 3.74 4.47
N PHE A 120 8.24 3.65 3.89
CA PHE A 120 8.98 4.78 3.39
C PHE A 120 9.56 4.46 2.02
N ARG A 121 9.48 5.41 1.11
CA ARG A 121 10.17 5.38 -0.17
C ARG A 121 11.02 6.64 -0.30
N PRO A 122 12.34 6.54 -0.47
CA PRO A 122 13.19 7.71 -0.63
C PRO A 122 12.93 8.39 -1.97
N PRO A 123 12.91 9.75 -2.02
CA PRO A 123 12.83 10.50 -3.26
C PRO A 123 13.88 10.08 -4.27
N GLY A 124 13.46 9.90 -5.54
CA GLY A 124 14.31 9.42 -6.61
C GLY A 124 14.76 7.95 -6.49
N GLY A 125 14.28 7.19 -5.50
CA GLY A 125 14.68 5.80 -5.27
C GLY A 125 16.13 5.63 -4.78
N LEU A 126 16.77 6.71 -4.34
CA LEU A 126 18.19 6.75 -3.96
C LEU A 126 18.32 6.68 -2.42
N TYR A 127 18.98 5.64 -1.90
CA TYR A 127 19.07 5.36 -0.46
C TYR A 127 20.48 4.94 0.02
N SER A 128 21.52 5.10 -0.80
CA SER A 128 22.93 4.87 -0.42
C SER A 128 23.88 5.68 -1.27
#